data_073b4df133aa01cb9415f57813896a1a
#
_entry.id   073b4df133aa01cb9415f57813896a1a
#
_cell.length_a   1.000
_cell.length_b   1.000
_cell.length_c   1.000
_cell.angle_alpha   90.00
_cell.angle_beta   90.00
_cell.angle_gamma   90.00
#
_symmetry.space_group_name_H-M   'P 1'
#
loop_
_entity.id
_entity.type
_entity.pdbx_description
1 polymer ?
#
loop_
_entity_poly.entity_id
_entity_poly.type
_entity_poly.pdbx_seq_one_letter_code
_entity_poly.pdbx_strand_id
1 'polypeptide(L)'
;DIAAMSEYFRSVDPTRLVHYEGVTRVPNHQYDSITDMESRMYAKPQEVEEYLKQNNGRPYISCEYMHAMGNSLGGLSVYTDLEDKYEAYQGGFIWDYIDQAIETKNDDGKTVLAYGGDFEDRPSDFGFCTNGVIYADRTYSPKVQEMKALYSNIRMSIQNGMLTVENRNLFADTNNLSF
;
A
#
# COMPACT_ATOMS: atom_id res chain seq x y z
N ASP A 1 -20.47 16.73 2.23
CA ASP A 1 -19.71 16.49 3.46
C ASP A 1 -18.20 16.37 3.20
N ILE A 2 -17.74 15.62 2.18
CA ILE A 2 -16.29 15.47 1.89
C ILE A 2 -15.63 16.80 1.51
N ALA A 3 -16.29 17.64 0.70
CA ALA A 3 -15.79 18.97 0.36
C ALA A 3 -15.58 19.84 1.61
N ALA A 4 -16.57 19.88 2.49
CA ALA A 4 -16.48 20.63 3.74
C ALA A 4 -15.36 20.12 4.66
N MET A 5 -15.13 18.80 4.69
CA MET A 5 -14.01 18.21 5.44
C MET A 5 -12.66 18.59 4.83
N SER A 6 -12.52 18.57 3.51
CA SER A 6 -11.31 18.99 2.82
C SER A 6 -11.00 20.48 3.10
N GLU A 7 -12.00 21.36 3.02
CA GLU A 7 -11.85 22.76 3.37
C GLU A 7 -11.44 22.96 4.84
N TYR A 8 -12.05 22.20 5.75
CA TYR A 8 -11.69 22.24 7.17
C TYR A 8 -10.24 21.82 7.40
N PHE A 9 -9.79 20.69 6.86
CA PHE A 9 -8.39 20.26 6.99
C PHE A 9 -7.42 21.32 6.49
N ARG A 10 -7.66 21.89 5.31
CA ARG A 10 -6.81 22.96 4.75
C ARG A 10 -6.81 24.23 5.58
N SER A 11 -7.92 24.53 6.27
CA SER A 11 -8.01 25.70 7.15
C SER A 11 -7.21 25.52 8.43
N VAL A 12 -7.11 24.28 8.93
CA VAL A 12 -6.38 23.95 10.18
C VAL A 12 -4.90 23.69 9.91
N ASP A 13 -4.60 22.98 8.83
CA ASP A 13 -3.21 22.68 8.44
C ASP A 13 -3.03 22.82 6.91
N PRO A 14 -2.59 24.00 6.44
CA PRO A 14 -2.35 24.22 5.03
C PRO A 14 -1.03 23.61 4.51
N THR A 15 -0.26 22.95 5.36
CA THR A 15 1.06 22.41 5.00
C THR A 15 1.00 20.98 4.48
N ARG A 16 -0.08 20.24 4.74
CA ARG A 16 -0.26 18.86 4.32
C ARG A 16 -1.23 18.75 3.15
N LEU A 17 -0.92 17.80 2.26
CA LEU A 17 -1.82 17.45 1.16
C LEU A 17 -3.06 16.75 1.68
N VAL A 18 -4.21 17.07 1.10
CA VAL A 18 -5.48 16.38 1.36
C VAL A 18 -5.69 15.33 0.29
N HIS A 19 -5.99 14.11 0.71
CA HIS A 19 -6.21 12.97 -0.17
C HIS A 19 -7.59 12.35 0.05
N TYR A 20 -8.32 12.12 -1.04
CA TYR A 20 -9.56 11.33 -1.05
C TYR A 20 -9.73 10.61 -2.40
N GLU A 21 -9.63 9.27 -2.39
CA GLU A 21 -9.73 8.44 -3.59
C GLU A 21 -11.09 8.52 -4.28
N GLY A 22 -12.18 8.64 -3.51
CA GLY A 22 -13.54 8.57 -4.04
C GLY A 22 -13.87 9.61 -5.10
N VAL A 23 -13.10 10.69 -5.24
CA VAL A 23 -13.31 11.70 -6.30
C VAL A 23 -13.07 11.14 -7.70
N THR A 24 -12.17 10.17 -7.84
CA THR A 24 -11.81 9.57 -9.14
C THR A 24 -12.94 8.72 -9.72
N ARG A 25 -13.90 8.34 -8.89
CA ARG A 25 -15.10 7.57 -9.29
C ARG A 25 -16.25 8.45 -9.79
N VAL A 26 -16.11 9.76 -9.67
CA VAL A 26 -17.16 10.71 -10.07
C VAL A 26 -16.88 11.20 -11.51
N PRO A 27 -17.85 11.07 -12.42
CA PRO A 27 -17.69 11.53 -13.80
C PRO A 27 -17.39 13.02 -13.89
N ASN A 28 -16.67 13.42 -14.94
CA ASN A 28 -16.39 14.80 -15.32
C ASN A 28 -15.53 15.59 -14.32
N HIS A 29 -14.75 14.93 -13.48
CA HIS A 29 -13.82 15.59 -12.56
C HIS A 29 -14.46 16.66 -11.66
N GLN A 30 -15.75 16.51 -11.36
CA GLN A 30 -16.54 17.50 -10.64
C GLN A 30 -15.98 17.85 -9.25
N TYR A 31 -15.24 16.94 -8.65
CA TYR A 31 -14.72 17.08 -7.29
C TYR A 31 -13.19 17.06 -7.21
N ASP A 32 -12.50 17.28 -8.30
CA ASP A 32 -11.03 17.25 -8.34
C ASP A 32 -10.36 18.23 -7.36
N SER A 33 -11.01 19.35 -7.06
CA SER A 33 -10.51 20.33 -6.09
C SER A 33 -10.51 19.85 -4.63
N ILE A 34 -11.19 18.75 -4.34
CA ILE A 34 -11.26 18.17 -2.99
C ILE A 34 -9.95 17.47 -2.60
N THR A 35 -9.22 16.91 -3.59
CA THR A 35 -8.00 16.15 -3.38
C THR A 35 -6.81 16.79 -4.08
N ASP A 36 -5.64 16.73 -3.46
CA ASP A 36 -4.39 17.23 -4.05
C ASP A 36 -3.65 16.14 -4.86
N MET A 37 -4.10 14.90 -4.78
CA MET A 37 -3.48 13.74 -5.40
C MET A 37 -4.47 12.96 -6.25
N GLU A 38 -4.02 12.40 -7.36
CA GLU A 38 -4.74 11.32 -8.02
C GLU A 38 -4.58 10.04 -7.21
N SER A 39 -5.66 9.28 -7.06
CA SER A 39 -5.62 8.02 -6.34
C SER A 39 -6.62 7.04 -6.92
N ARG A 40 -6.20 5.80 -7.06
CA ARG A 40 -7.05 4.71 -7.56
C ARG A 40 -6.82 3.46 -6.74
N MET A 41 -7.92 2.74 -6.50
CA MET A 41 -7.93 1.46 -5.83
C MET A 41 -7.77 0.34 -6.87
N TYR A 42 -6.75 -0.49 -6.73
CA TYR A 42 -6.45 -1.66 -7.58
C TYR A 42 -6.33 -1.35 -9.08
N ALA A 43 -5.91 -0.15 -9.45
CA ALA A 43 -5.57 0.15 -10.83
C ALA A 43 -4.41 -0.72 -11.31
N LYS A 44 -4.50 -1.25 -12.52
CA LYS A 44 -3.43 -2.07 -13.13
C LYS A 44 -2.20 -1.20 -13.42
N PRO A 45 -0.98 -1.77 -13.42
CA PRO A 45 0.23 -1.02 -13.70
C PRO A 45 0.16 -0.21 -15.01
N GLN A 46 -0.47 -0.77 -16.04
CA GLN A 46 -0.64 -0.09 -17.33
C GLN A 46 -1.52 1.15 -17.21
N GLU A 47 -2.61 1.08 -16.44
CA GLU A 47 -3.54 2.19 -16.21
C GLU A 47 -2.87 3.31 -15.39
N VAL A 48 -2.04 2.91 -14.41
CA VAL A 48 -1.20 3.85 -13.64
C VAL A 48 -0.20 4.53 -14.58
N GLU A 49 0.51 3.75 -15.40
CA GLU A 49 1.51 4.29 -16.31
C GLU A 49 0.90 5.21 -17.38
N GLU A 50 -0.29 4.89 -17.90
CA GLU A 50 -1.02 5.74 -18.83
C GLU A 50 -1.35 7.11 -18.22
N TYR A 51 -1.80 7.14 -16.98
CA TYR A 51 -2.03 8.39 -16.26
C TYR A 51 -0.72 9.18 -16.10
N LEU A 52 0.35 8.52 -15.67
CA LEU A 52 1.64 9.16 -15.42
C LEU A 52 2.27 9.75 -16.70
N LYS A 53 2.07 9.09 -17.85
CA LYS A 53 2.51 9.61 -19.17
C LYS A 53 1.80 10.89 -19.59
N GLN A 54 0.56 11.08 -19.19
CA GLN A 54 -0.20 12.29 -19.51
C GLN A 54 0.22 13.47 -18.65
N ASN A 55 0.86 13.25 -17.56
CA ASN A 55 1.40 14.15 -16.53
C ASN A 55 0.74 15.53 -16.48
N ASN A 56 -0.28 15.66 -15.69
CA ASN A 56 -0.99 16.92 -15.42
C ASN A 56 -0.49 17.61 -14.13
N GLY A 57 0.69 17.25 -13.63
CA GLY A 57 1.33 17.87 -12.46
C GLY A 57 0.79 17.42 -11.10
N ARG A 58 -0.17 16.49 -11.07
CA ARG A 58 -0.72 15.96 -9.82
C ARG A 58 0.00 14.66 -9.44
N PRO A 59 0.49 14.51 -8.19
CA PRO A 59 1.07 13.25 -7.74
C PRO A 59 0.02 12.13 -7.74
N TYR A 60 0.48 10.91 -8.00
CA TYR A 60 -0.35 9.70 -8.00
C TYR A 60 0.04 8.78 -6.86
N ILE A 61 -0.96 8.26 -6.14
CA ILE A 61 -0.77 7.23 -5.12
C ILE A 61 -1.83 6.13 -5.29
N SER A 62 -1.42 4.86 -5.23
CA SER A 62 -2.37 3.74 -5.19
C SER A 62 -2.90 3.60 -3.76
N CYS A 63 -4.14 4.02 -3.50
CA CYS A 63 -4.71 3.98 -2.14
C CYS A 63 -4.85 2.55 -1.61
N GLU A 64 -5.08 1.61 -2.50
CA GLU A 64 -4.96 0.18 -2.25
C GLU A 64 -4.44 -0.50 -3.52
N TYR A 65 -3.48 -1.41 -3.37
CA TYR A 65 -2.98 -2.23 -4.45
C TYR A 65 -2.48 -3.57 -3.91
N MET A 66 -2.15 -4.51 -4.80
CA MET A 66 -1.52 -5.78 -4.45
C MET A 66 -2.25 -6.53 -3.33
N HIS A 67 -3.56 -6.75 -3.51
CA HIS A 67 -4.40 -7.48 -2.55
C HIS A 67 -3.77 -8.81 -2.13
N ALA A 68 -3.44 -8.94 -0.83
CA ALA A 68 -2.55 -9.99 -0.35
C ALA A 68 -3.28 -11.28 0.09
N MET A 69 -4.58 -11.43 -0.19
CA MET A 69 -5.35 -12.61 0.18
C MET A 69 -4.85 -13.87 -0.55
N GLY A 70 -4.68 -14.95 0.19
CA GLY A 70 -4.29 -16.25 -0.37
C GLY A 70 -2.90 -16.23 -1.03
N ASN A 71 -2.77 -16.93 -2.15
CA ASN A 71 -1.53 -16.99 -2.94
C ASN A 71 -1.50 -15.84 -3.97
N SER A 72 -1.25 -14.65 -3.50
CA SER A 72 -1.26 -13.40 -4.29
C SER A 72 -0.02 -12.54 -4.00
N LEU A 73 -0.06 -11.28 -4.39
CA LEU A 73 1.00 -10.27 -4.22
C LEU A 73 2.24 -10.48 -5.12
N GLY A 74 2.27 -11.50 -5.99
CA GLY A 74 3.35 -11.69 -6.96
C GLY A 74 3.38 -10.57 -8.02
N GLY A 75 4.59 -10.15 -8.42
CA GLY A 75 4.76 -9.10 -9.44
C GLY A 75 4.66 -7.68 -8.88
N LEU A 76 4.93 -7.47 -7.60
CA LEU A 76 5.00 -6.14 -6.98
C LEU A 76 6.02 -5.22 -7.66
N SER A 77 7.11 -5.80 -8.22
CA SER A 77 8.13 -5.05 -8.97
C SER A 77 7.56 -4.19 -10.10
N VAL A 78 6.48 -4.63 -10.76
CA VAL A 78 5.87 -3.88 -11.87
C VAL A 78 5.34 -2.51 -11.42
N TYR A 79 4.95 -2.39 -10.15
CA TYR A 79 4.55 -1.11 -9.56
C TYR A 79 5.75 -0.33 -9.02
N THR A 80 6.67 -0.99 -8.30
CA THR A 80 7.84 -0.28 -7.75
C THR A 80 8.78 0.24 -8.84
N ASP A 81 8.83 -0.38 -10.01
CA ASP A 81 9.58 0.13 -11.16
C ASP A 81 9.00 1.45 -11.71
N LEU A 82 7.71 1.71 -11.49
CA LEU A 82 7.11 2.99 -11.86
C LEU A 82 7.58 4.14 -10.96
N GLU A 83 7.94 3.87 -9.71
CA GLU A 83 8.51 4.85 -8.78
C GLU A 83 9.85 5.39 -9.29
N ASP A 84 10.67 4.52 -9.87
CA ASP A 84 11.96 4.89 -10.45
C ASP A 84 11.81 5.60 -11.81
N LYS A 85 10.71 5.36 -12.50
CA LYS A 85 10.46 5.86 -13.85
C LYS A 85 9.71 7.19 -13.90
N TYR A 86 8.83 7.44 -12.93
CA TYR A 86 7.94 8.59 -12.92
C TYR A 86 7.95 9.30 -11.56
N GLU A 87 8.50 10.49 -11.50
CA GLU A 87 8.57 11.31 -10.29
C GLU A 87 7.18 11.57 -9.66
N ALA A 88 6.14 11.63 -10.48
CA ALA A 88 4.77 11.82 -10.00
C ALA A 88 4.17 10.59 -9.30
N TYR A 89 4.76 9.39 -9.45
CA TYR A 89 4.27 8.19 -8.78
C TYR A 89 4.84 8.09 -7.37
N GLN A 90 3.98 8.15 -6.37
CA GLN A 90 4.35 8.18 -4.95
C GLN A 90 4.18 6.82 -4.26
N GLY A 91 4.03 5.75 -5.05
CA GLY A 91 3.86 4.39 -4.54
C GLY A 91 2.42 4.03 -4.20
N GLY A 92 2.23 3.14 -3.24
CA GLY A 92 0.91 2.64 -2.87
C GLY A 92 0.88 1.91 -1.53
N PHE A 93 -0.34 1.58 -1.11
CA PHE A 93 -0.59 0.85 0.11
C PHE A 93 -1.09 -0.57 -0.20
N ILE A 94 -0.35 -1.58 0.23
CA ILE A 94 -0.76 -2.98 0.10
C ILE A 94 -2.00 -3.22 0.96
N TRP A 95 -3.03 -3.83 0.39
CA TRP A 95 -4.16 -4.34 1.15
C TRP A 95 -3.99 -5.83 1.43
N ASP A 96 -3.70 -6.27 2.68
CA ASP A 96 -3.31 -5.38 3.76
C ASP A 96 -2.07 -5.92 4.48
N TYR A 97 -1.72 -5.36 5.64
CA TYR A 97 -0.47 -5.69 6.30
C TYR A 97 -0.57 -6.96 7.13
N ILE A 98 -1.62 -7.13 7.93
CA ILE A 98 -1.79 -8.26 8.88
C ILE A 98 -3.19 -8.83 8.75
N ASP A 99 -3.31 -10.16 8.71
CA ASP A 99 -4.59 -10.84 8.79
C ASP A 99 -5.39 -10.36 10.00
N GLN A 100 -6.66 -10.03 9.78
CA GLN A 100 -7.56 -9.46 10.77
C GLN A 100 -8.31 -10.57 11.52
N ALA A 101 -7.60 -11.44 12.21
CA ALA A 101 -8.19 -12.50 13.03
C ALA A 101 -7.88 -12.28 14.51
N ILE A 102 -8.73 -12.84 15.36
CA ILE A 102 -8.67 -12.77 16.82
C ILE A 102 -8.30 -14.13 17.38
N GLU A 103 -7.26 -14.18 18.20
CA GLU A 103 -6.92 -15.41 18.92
C GLU A 103 -7.97 -15.72 20.00
N THR A 104 -8.52 -16.92 19.97
CA THR A 104 -9.52 -17.41 20.94
C THR A 104 -9.31 -18.88 21.22
N LYS A 105 -10.15 -19.45 22.09
CA LYS A 105 -10.20 -20.89 22.39
C LYS A 105 -11.45 -21.50 21.77
N ASN A 106 -11.29 -22.65 21.11
CA ASN A 106 -12.44 -23.46 20.70
C ASN A 106 -12.95 -24.32 21.88
N ASP A 107 -14.01 -25.10 21.66
CA ASP A 107 -14.65 -25.95 22.68
C ASP A 107 -13.71 -26.98 23.29
N ASP A 108 -12.69 -27.40 22.53
CA ASP A 108 -11.64 -28.33 23.02
C ASP A 108 -10.53 -27.58 23.80
N GLY A 109 -10.62 -26.29 24.00
CA GLY A 109 -9.63 -25.46 24.67
C GLY A 109 -8.37 -25.19 23.84
N LYS A 110 -8.36 -25.52 22.55
CA LYS A 110 -7.24 -25.22 21.63
C LYS A 110 -7.32 -23.79 21.15
N THR A 111 -6.16 -23.16 21.05
CA THR A 111 -6.04 -21.85 20.42
C THR A 111 -6.38 -21.92 18.93
N VAL A 112 -7.27 -21.07 18.48
CA VAL A 112 -7.69 -20.89 17.10
C VAL A 112 -7.71 -19.41 16.74
N LEU A 113 -7.60 -19.11 15.47
CA LEU A 113 -7.77 -17.76 14.93
C LEU A 113 -9.19 -17.64 14.38
N ALA A 114 -9.99 -16.77 14.97
CA ALA A 114 -11.40 -16.57 14.65
C ALA A 114 -11.62 -15.20 13.99
N TYR A 115 -12.68 -15.09 13.22
CA TYR A 115 -13.08 -13.86 12.54
C TYR A 115 -14.61 -13.70 12.56
N GLY A 116 -15.13 -12.61 11.99
CA GLY A 116 -16.56 -12.30 11.95
C GLY A 116 -17.40 -13.48 11.45
N GLY A 117 -18.42 -13.85 12.20
CA GLY A 117 -19.24 -15.03 11.99
C GLY A 117 -18.93 -16.21 12.92
N ASP A 118 -17.72 -16.25 13.48
CA ASP A 118 -17.35 -17.28 14.48
C ASP A 118 -17.86 -16.98 15.88
N PHE A 119 -18.32 -15.76 16.13
CA PHE A 119 -18.86 -15.26 17.39
C PHE A 119 -20.39 -15.17 17.39
N GLU A 120 -21.06 -15.98 16.58
CA GLU A 120 -22.52 -15.95 16.37
C GLU A 120 -23.03 -14.62 15.78
N ASP A 121 -22.14 -13.79 15.27
CA ASP A 121 -22.42 -12.50 14.64
C ASP A 121 -22.76 -12.66 13.15
N ARG A 122 -23.80 -11.95 12.71
CA ARG A 122 -24.26 -11.92 11.30
C ARG A 122 -24.84 -10.54 10.97
N PRO A 123 -24.65 -10.02 9.75
CA PRO A 123 -23.91 -10.61 8.62
C PRO A 123 -22.40 -10.60 8.81
N SER A 124 -21.67 -11.41 8.02
CA SER A 124 -20.22 -11.53 8.04
C SER A 124 -19.68 -11.84 6.65
N ASP A 125 -18.52 -11.34 6.32
CA ASP A 125 -17.76 -11.66 5.10
C ASP A 125 -16.81 -12.86 5.29
N PHE A 126 -16.93 -13.57 6.38
CA PHE A 126 -16.17 -14.79 6.73
C PHE A 126 -14.65 -14.56 6.61
N GLY A 127 -13.93 -15.45 5.94
CA GLY A 127 -12.48 -15.41 5.77
C GLY A 127 -11.95 -14.25 4.91
N PHE A 128 -12.80 -13.33 4.46
CA PHE A 128 -12.36 -12.16 3.68
C PHE A 128 -11.56 -11.13 4.51
N CYS A 129 -11.25 -11.45 5.75
CA CYS A 129 -10.36 -10.72 6.63
C CYS A 129 -8.91 -11.27 6.62
N THR A 130 -8.63 -12.33 5.87
CA THR A 130 -7.29 -12.96 5.75
C THR A 130 -6.53 -12.40 4.54
N ASN A 131 -6.33 -11.10 4.53
CA ASN A 131 -5.72 -10.35 3.43
C ASN A 131 -4.27 -9.93 3.73
N GLY A 132 -3.71 -10.36 4.85
CA GLY A 132 -2.43 -9.90 5.34
C GLY A 132 -1.23 -10.42 4.57
N VAL A 133 -0.20 -9.60 4.48
CA VAL A 133 1.16 -10.03 4.12
C VAL A 133 1.76 -10.84 5.28
N ILE A 134 1.36 -10.51 6.51
CA ILE A 134 1.73 -11.20 7.75
C ILE A 134 0.49 -11.91 8.29
N TYR A 135 0.66 -13.13 8.77
CA TYR A 135 -0.43 -13.88 9.40
C TYR A 135 -0.87 -13.26 10.73
N ALA A 136 -2.07 -13.60 11.20
CA ALA A 136 -2.63 -13.06 12.43
C ALA A 136 -1.78 -13.35 13.69
N ASP A 137 -1.06 -14.46 13.70
CA ASP A 137 -0.10 -14.84 14.76
C ASP A 137 1.24 -14.12 14.66
N ARG A 138 1.39 -13.20 13.70
CA ARG A 138 2.60 -12.39 13.39
C ARG A 138 3.71 -13.18 12.70
N THR A 139 3.49 -14.41 12.30
CA THR A 139 4.44 -15.13 11.45
C THR A 139 4.42 -14.59 10.01
N TYR A 140 5.54 -14.69 9.33
CA TYR A 140 5.69 -14.14 7.98
C TYR A 140 5.13 -15.10 6.94
N SER A 141 4.29 -14.61 6.04
CA SER A 141 3.92 -15.34 4.85
C SER A 141 5.05 -15.32 3.81
N PRO A 142 5.04 -16.22 2.82
CA PRO A 142 6.03 -16.20 1.73
C PRO A 142 6.10 -14.86 0.96
N LYS A 143 5.02 -14.09 0.96
CA LYS A 143 4.90 -12.77 0.31
C LYS A 143 5.88 -11.73 0.85
N VAL A 144 6.26 -11.85 2.13
CA VAL A 144 7.20 -10.93 2.80
C VAL A 144 8.55 -10.87 2.09
N GLN A 145 9.00 -11.95 1.47
CA GLN A 145 10.32 -12.00 0.83
C GLN A 145 10.42 -11.02 -0.34
N GLU A 146 9.46 -11.02 -1.25
CA GLU A 146 9.42 -10.07 -2.37
C GLU A 146 9.26 -8.64 -1.87
N MET A 147 8.30 -8.41 -0.98
CA MET A 147 8.05 -7.09 -0.40
C MET A 147 9.31 -6.52 0.29
N LYS A 148 10.00 -7.32 1.11
CA LYS A 148 11.23 -6.91 1.81
C LYS A 148 12.33 -6.52 0.83
N ALA A 149 12.48 -7.27 -0.27
CA ALA A 149 13.50 -6.98 -1.27
C ALA A 149 13.20 -5.68 -2.02
N LEU A 150 11.94 -5.49 -2.44
CA LEU A 150 11.53 -4.33 -3.22
C LEU A 150 11.42 -3.04 -2.40
N TYR A 151 11.01 -3.14 -1.13
CA TYR A 151 10.90 -1.99 -0.22
C TYR A 151 12.21 -1.65 0.49
N SER A 152 13.31 -2.33 0.15
CA SER A 152 14.62 -1.97 0.69
C SER A 152 15.11 -0.65 0.10
N ASN A 153 15.39 0.32 0.97
CA ASN A 153 16.00 1.60 0.58
C ASN A 153 17.52 1.50 0.39
N ILE A 154 18.13 0.37 0.73
CA ILE A 154 19.53 0.10 0.46
C ILE A 154 19.60 -1.04 -0.56
N ARG A 155 20.06 -0.72 -1.74
CA ARG A 155 20.26 -1.70 -2.82
C ARG A 155 21.74 -2.01 -2.96
N MET A 156 22.05 -3.27 -3.21
CA MET A 156 23.42 -3.72 -3.45
C MET A 156 23.50 -4.47 -4.77
N SER A 157 24.53 -4.19 -5.53
CA SER A 157 24.83 -4.92 -6.76
C SER A 157 26.33 -5.20 -6.88
N ILE A 158 26.67 -6.31 -7.53
CA ILE A 158 28.07 -6.68 -7.80
C ILE A 158 28.26 -6.78 -9.30
N GLN A 159 29.18 -5.98 -9.84
CA GLN A 159 29.57 -6.04 -11.25
C GLN A 159 31.09 -6.02 -11.34
N ASN A 160 31.66 -6.96 -12.10
CA ASN A 160 33.09 -7.06 -12.31
C ASN A 160 33.94 -7.07 -11.01
N GLY A 161 33.44 -7.71 -9.95
CA GLY A 161 34.07 -7.76 -8.63
C GLY A 161 33.96 -6.48 -7.81
N MET A 162 33.23 -5.50 -8.28
CA MET A 162 32.96 -4.24 -7.57
C MET A 162 31.56 -4.29 -6.94
N LEU A 163 31.50 -4.06 -5.63
CA LEU A 163 30.26 -3.88 -4.89
C LEU A 163 29.78 -2.42 -4.99
N THR A 164 28.58 -2.22 -5.49
CA THR A 164 27.91 -0.93 -5.46
C THR A 164 26.82 -0.98 -4.39
N VAL A 165 26.79 0.02 -3.50
CA VAL A 165 25.76 0.23 -2.50
C VAL A 165 25.02 1.52 -2.86
N GLU A 166 23.74 1.42 -3.12
CA GLU A 166 22.86 2.55 -3.47
C GLU A 166 21.97 2.87 -2.28
N ASN A 167 22.06 4.10 -1.78
CA ASN A 167 21.16 4.61 -0.75
C ASN A 167 19.98 5.37 -1.39
N ARG A 168 18.78 4.85 -1.24
CA ARG A 168 17.52 5.42 -1.75
C ARG A 168 16.70 6.13 -0.66
N ASN A 169 17.25 6.28 0.54
CA ASN A 169 16.60 7.10 1.57
C ASN A 169 16.62 8.58 1.16
N LEU A 170 15.50 9.27 1.33
CA LEU A 170 15.39 10.70 1.01
C LEU A 170 16.05 11.59 2.06
N PHE A 171 16.09 11.17 3.33
CA PHE A 171 16.47 12.00 4.46
C PHE A 171 17.51 11.35 5.38
N ALA A 172 17.97 10.15 5.09
CA ALA A 172 18.95 9.42 5.88
C ALA A 172 20.15 8.99 5.05
N ASP A 173 21.35 9.10 5.61
CA ASP A 173 22.58 8.54 5.06
C ASP A 173 22.83 7.11 5.57
N THR A 174 23.96 6.52 5.18
CA THR A 174 24.35 5.17 5.55
C THR A 174 25.34 5.11 6.73
N ASN A 175 25.60 6.22 7.40
CA ASN A 175 26.63 6.30 8.47
C ASN A 175 26.37 5.38 9.66
N ASN A 176 25.09 5.03 9.89
CA ASN A 176 24.69 4.17 11.00
C ASN A 176 24.48 2.70 10.56
N LEU A 177 24.85 2.34 9.35
CA LEU A 177 24.73 0.97 8.83
C LEU A 177 26.06 0.25 8.89
N SER A 178 26.03 -1.04 9.18
CA SER A 178 27.17 -1.96 9.06
C SER A 178 26.98 -2.84 7.83
N PHE A 179 28.02 -2.98 7.03
CA PHE A 179 28.03 -3.79 5.82
C PHE A 179 28.99 -4.97 5.96
#